data_244065ababa9efbfbee8eabd572862c2
#
_entry.id   244065ababa9efbfbee8eabd572862c2
#
_cell.length_a   1.000
_cell.length_b   1.000
_cell.length_c   1.000
_cell.angle_alpha   90.00
_cell.angle_beta   90.00
_cell.angle_gamma   90.00
#
_symmetry.space_group_name_H-M   'P 1'
#
loop_
_entity.id
_entity.type
_entity.pdbx_description
1 polymer ?
#
loop_
_entity_poly.entity_id
_entity_poly.type
_entity_poly.pdbx_seq_one_letter_code
_entity_poly.pdbx_strand_id
1 'polypeptide(L)'
;LVCKIKNIDYFKIAEKLEIVGLLDRKDSKFKTFSLGMKQRLAIASALLNDPEILILDEPTNGLDPQGIHQIRDIIKLIASQGTTILLASHLLDEVEKVCSHVLVLRFGEILYSGTVDGMTNQMGFFELKAENNTALIETLKNHPNFEKISEAEGKVIVHFKNKVDAGQLNKYMFDKGIVLNHLVNKKLSLEEQFLALTNN
;
A
#
# COMPACT_ATOMS: atom_id res chain seq x y z
N LEU A 1 32.18 2.30 13.28
CA LEU A 1 32.72 3.35 12.41
C LEU A 1 31.78 4.56 12.38
N VAL A 2 30.51 4.38 12.05
CA VAL A 2 29.50 5.47 11.96
C VAL A 2 29.41 6.27 13.26
N CYS A 3 29.32 5.62 14.41
CA CYS A 3 29.27 6.29 15.71
C CYS A 3 30.53 7.12 16.00
N LYS A 4 31.71 6.62 15.63
CA LYS A 4 32.97 7.40 15.78
C LYS A 4 32.97 8.64 14.90
N ILE A 5 32.48 8.54 13.66
CA ILE A 5 32.45 9.68 12.73
C ILE A 5 31.42 10.73 13.19
N LYS A 6 30.28 10.29 13.71
CA LYS A 6 29.18 11.17 14.13
C LYS A 6 29.22 11.58 15.61
N ASN A 7 30.24 11.13 16.36
CA ASN A 7 30.39 11.39 17.80
C ASN A 7 29.16 10.96 18.63
N ILE A 8 28.60 9.77 18.33
CA ILE A 8 27.39 9.23 18.96
C ILE A 8 27.78 8.30 20.11
N ASP A 9 27.00 8.33 21.19
CA ASP A 9 27.14 7.45 22.33
C ASP A 9 26.91 5.97 21.92
N TYR A 10 27.81 5.10 22.38
CA TYR A 10 27.72 3.67 22.10
C TYR A 10 26.48 2.99 22.67
N PHE A 11 25.86 3.55 23.73
CA PHE A 11 24.63 3.03 24.30
C PHE A 11 23.47 3.02 23.29
N LYS A 12 23.41 3.99 22.38
CA LYS A 12 22.40 4.06 21.32
C LYS A 12 22.50 2.93 20.30
N ILE A 13 23.66 2.31 20.17
CA ILE A 13 23.85 1.21 19.19
C ILE A 13 22.97 0.03 19.55
N ALA A 14 22.95 -0.40 20.80
CA ALA A 14 22.17 -1.55 21.24
C ALA A 14 20.68 -1.31 21.01
N GLU A 15 20.17 -0.14 21.38
CA GLU A 15 18.79 0.28 21.19
C GLU A 15 18.39 0.23 19.70
N LYS A 16 19.19 0.83 18.81
CA LYS A 16 18.87 0.87 17.37
C LYS A 16 19.00 -0.51 16.71
N LEU A 17 19.91 -1.37 17.19
CA LEU A 17 19.98 -2.75 16.74
C LEU A 17 18.79 -3.58 17.21
N GLU A 18 18.23 -3.31 18.38
CA GLU A 18 17.03 -3.95 18.88
C GLU A 18 15.81 -3.59 18.01
N ILE A 19 15.62 -2.30 17.70
CA ILE A 19 14.54 -1.83 16.80
C ILE A 19 14.52 -2.60 15.47
N VAL A 20 15.69 -2.89 14.91
CA VAL A 20 15.80 -3.59 13.62
C VAL A 20 15.98 -5.11 13.75
N GLY A 21 15.90 -5.67 14.96
CA GLY A 21 16.02 -7.12 15.23
C GLY A 21 17.41 -7.68 14.89
N LEU A 22 18.48 -6.93 15.20
CA LEU A 22 19.87 -7.34 14.97
C LEU A 22 20.74 -7.34 16.23
N LEU A 23 20.16 -7.17 17.42
CA LEU A 23 20.92 -7.08 18.67
C LEU A 23 21.75 -8.35 18.91
N ASP A 24 21.20 -9.53 18.64
CA ASP A 24 21.90 -10.82 18.78
C ASP A 24 23.08 -10.98 17.81
N ARG A 25 23.17 -10.10 16.82
CA ARG A 25 24.20 -10.13 15.78
C ARG A 25 25.22 -8.99 15.92
N LYS A 26 25.18 -8.24 17.04
CA LYS A 26 26.03 -7.05 17.26
C LYS A 26 27.54 -7.32 17.11
N ASP A 27 28.00 -8.53 17.47
CA ASP A 27 29.41 -8.93 17.40
C ASP A 27 29.75 -9.68 16.11
N SER A 28 28.77 -9.87 15.20
CA SER A 28 28.96 -10.58 13.94
C SER A 28 29.66 -9.69 12.91
N LYS A 29 30.44 -10.31 12.05
CA LYS A 29 31.13 -9.59 10.94
C LYS A 29 30.12 -9.22 9.85
N PHE A 30 30.12 -7.97 9.39
CA PHE A 30 29.21 -7.45 8.34
C PHE A 30 29.18 -8.33 7.07
N LYS A 31 30.34 -8.94 6.71
CA LYS A 31 30.45 -9.82 5.55
C LYS A 31 29.57 -11.09 5.64
N THR A 32 29.16 -11.47 6.86
CA THR A 32 28.30 -12.65 7.09
C THR A 32 26.80 -12.30 7.08
N PHE A 33 26.44 -11.03 6.88
CA PHE A 33 25.07 -10.58 6.86
C PHE A 33 24.40 -10.89 5.52
N SER A 34 23.16 -11.38 5.58
CA SER A 34 22.28 -11.46 4.41
C SER A 34 21.94 -10.06 3.89
N LEU A 35 21.35 -9.97 2.70
CA LEU A 35 20.92 -8.69 2.14
C LEU A 35 19.92 -7.99 3.08
N GLY A 36 18.89 -8.69 3.58
CA GLY A 36 17.93 -8.14 4.53
C GLY A 36 18.55 -7.69 5.85
N MET A 37 19.55 -8.40 6.37
CA MET A 37 20.30 -7.97 7.54
C MET A 37 21.09 -6.67 7.26
N LYS A 38 21.68 -6.55 6.07
CA LYS A 38 22.40 -5.32 5.66
C LYS A 38 21.46 -4.13 5.53
N GLN A 39 20.27 -4.31 4.94
CA GLN A 39 19.26 -3.27 4.85
C GLN A 39 18.78 -2.82 6.26
N ARG A 40 18.47 -3.77 7.13
CA ARG A 40 18.10 -3.46 8.52
C ARG A 40 19.21 -2.72 9.29
N LEU A 41 20.46 -3.11 9.09
CA LEU A 41 21.60 -2.41 9.69
C LEU A 41 21.75 -0.98 9.13
N ALA A 42 21.50 -0.77 7.84
CA ALA A 42 21.50 0.57 7.25
C ALA A 42 20.44 1.47 7.89
N ILE A 43 19.22 0.96 8.09
CA ILE A 43 18.15 1.67 8.81
C ILE A 43 18.60 1.98 10.25
N ALA A 44 19.12 1.02 11.00
CA ALA A 44 19.64 1.26 12.36
C ALA A 44 20.72 2.35 12.38
N SER A 45 21.60 2.37 11.38
CA SER A 45 22.64 3.40 11.25
C SER A 45 22.06 4.80 10.99
N ALA A 46 20.97 4.88 10.21
CA ALA A 46 20.28 6.15 9.95
C ALA A 46 19.55 6.68 11.20
N LEU A 47 19.08 5.77 12.06
CA LEU A 47 18.36 6.11 13.31
C LEU A 47 19.27 6.57 14.46
N LEU A 48 20.59 6.45 14.36
CA LEU A 48 21.53 6.73 15.47
C LEU A 48 21.44 8.16 16.03
N ASN A 49 21.02 9.13 15.23
CA ASN A 49 20.86 10.53 15.64
C ASN A 49 19.42 10.91 16.01
N ASP A 50 18.52 9.94 16.19
CA ASP A 50 17.10 10.16 16.45
C ASP A 50 16.50 11.20 15.48
N PRO A 51 16.55 10.94 14.15
CA PRO A 51 16.13 11.91 13.17
C PRO A 51 14.60 12.14 13.24
N GLU A 52 14.17 13.38 13.07
CA GLU A 52 12.74 13.72 12.88
C GLU A 52 12.22 13.24 11.53
N ILE A 53 13.09 13.19 10.51
CA ILE A 53 12.78 12.76 9.15
C ILE A 53 13.77 11.67 8.72
N LEU A 54 13.27 10.54 8.29
CA LEU A 54 14.04 9.42 7.75
C LEU A 54 13.70 9.23 6.27
N ILE A 55 14.70 9.26 5.39
CA ILE A 55 14.53 9.02 3.95
C ILE A 55 15.02 7.62 3.62
N LEU A 56 14.16 6.80 3.02
CA LEU A 56 14.44 5.44 2.61
C LEU A 56 14.21 5.31 1.09
N ASP A 57 15.27 4.98 0.37
CA ASP A 57 15.22 4.72 -1.07
C ASP A 57 15.32 3.22 -1.34
N GLU A 58 14.25 2.65 -1.92
CA GLU A 58 14.11 1.23 -2.25
C GLU A 58 14.53 0.26 -1.12
N PRO A 59 14.05 0.42 0.14
CA PRO A 59 14.56 -0.34 1.28
C PRO A 59 14.22 -1.83 1.22
N THR A 60 13.29 -2.25 0.37
CA THR A 60 12.85 -3.63 0.19
C THR A 60 13.39 -4.29 -1.06
N ASN A 61 14.17 -3.56 -1.88
CA ASN A 61 14.66 -4.06 -3.16
C ASN A 61 15.55 -5.31 -3.00
N GLY A 62 15.24 -6.36 -3.77
CA GLY A 62 15.99 -7.62 -3.78
C GLY A 62 15.78 -8.51 -2.55
N LEU A 63 14.85 -8.19 -1.68
CA LEU A 63 14.48 -9.02 -0.53
C LEU A 63 13.44 -10.09 -0.91
N ASP A 64 13.48 -11.19 -0.19
CA ASP A 64 12.42 -12.19 -0.20
C ASP A 64 11.14 -11.67 0.51
N PRO A 65 9.98 -12.31 0.36
CA PRO A 65 8.74 -11.86 0.99
C PRO A 65 8.84 -11.70 2.51
N GLN A 66 9.62 -12.54 3.19
CA GLN A 66 9.84 -12.43 4.63
C GLN A 66 10.65 -11.19 4.99
N GLY A 67 11.70 -10.88 4.22
CA GLY A 67 12.51 -9.69 4.39
C GLY A 67 11.72 -8.41 4.15
N ILE A 68 10.85 -8.39 3.12
CA ILE A 68 9.94 -7.27 2.86
C ILE A 68 9.02 -7.03 4.06
N HIS A 69 8.42 -8.10 4.60
CA HIS A 69 7.56 -8.01 5.78
C HIS A 69 8.30 -7.42 6.99
N GLN A 70 9.53 -7.89 7.25
CA GLN A 70 10.36 -7.38 8.35
C GLN A 70 10.67 -5.87 8.21
N ILE A 71 11.05 -5.42 7.01
CA ILE A 71 11.30 -3.99 6.76
C ILE A 71 10.04 -3.17 6.95
N ARG A 72 8.90 -3.65 6.48
CA ARG A 72 7.59 -3.00 6.68
C ARG A 72 7.27 -2.80 8.17
N ASP A 73 7.44 -3.84 8.98
CA ASP A 73 7.16 -3.76 10.42
C ASP A 73 8.10 -2.77 11.12
N ILE A 74 9.37 -2.74 10.72
CA ILE A 74 10.36 -1.77 11.22
C ILE A 74 9.93 -0.34 10.87
N ILE A 75 9.53 -0.09 9.61
CA ILE A 75 9.07 1.23 9.16
C ILE A 75 7.85 1.69 9.99
N LYS A 76 6.86 0.80 10.18
CA LYS A 76 5.68 1.09 11.00
C LYS A 76 6.04 1.40 12.46
N LEU A 77 6.96 0.65 13.03
CA LEU A 77 7.44 0.86 14.39
C LEU A 77 8.11 2.24 14.52
N ILE A 78 9.01 2.59 13.61
CA ILE A 78 9.71 3.88 13.61
C ILE A 78 8.72 5.04 13.47
N ALA A 79 7.76 4.92 12.54
CA ALA A 79 6.73 5.94 12.34
C ALA A 79 5.84 6.10 13.58
N SER A 80 5.49 5.01 14.27
CA SER A 80 4.70 5.06 15.51
C SER A 80 5.42 5.78 16.67
N GLN A 81 6.73 5.86 16.60
CA GLN A 81 7.57 6.60 17.56
C GLN A 81 7.71 8.10 17.22
N GLY A 82 7.04 8.56 16.16
CA GLY A 82 6.98 9.98 15.81
C GLY A 82 7.95 10.43 14.71
N THR A 83 8.77 9.52 14.15
CA THR A 83 9.65 9.84 13.02
C THR A 83 8.82 9.93 11.73
N THR A 84 8.95 11.02 10.98
CA THR A 84 8.38 11.14 9.64
C THR A 84 9.23 10.36 8.65
N ILE A 85 8.62 9.49 7.84
CA ILE A 85 9.35 8.66 6.88
C ILE A 85 8.98 9.05 5.45
N LEU A 86 9.97 9.42 4.64
CA LEU A 86 9.85 9.55 3.20
C LEU A 86 10.37 8.25 2.55
N LEU A 87 9.46 7.51 1.92
CA LEU A 87 9.75 6.23 1.28
C LEU A 87 9.66 6.37 -0.23
N ALA A 88 10.74 6.06 -0.96
CA ALA A 88 10.70 5.84 -2.39
C ALA A 88 10.68 4.33 -2.67
N SER A 89 9.73 3.85 -3.47
CA SER A 89 9.59 2.44 -3.84
C SER A 89 8.81 2.27 -5.14
N HIS A 90 9.17 1.24 -5.90
CA HIS A 90 8.41 0.77 -7.06
C HIS A 90 7.40 -0.34 -6.69
N LEU A 91 7.43 -0.86 -5.46
CA LEU A 91 6.49 -1.86 -4.96
C LEU A 91 5.25 -1.17 -4.38
N LEU A 92 4.30 -0.81 -5.26
CA LEU A 92 3.12 -0.02 -4.90
C LEU A 92 2.24 -0.70 -3.86
N ASP A 93 2.15 -2.03 -3.88
CA ASP A 93 1.49 -2.84 -2.85
C ASP A 93 2.06 -2.62 -1.45
N GLU A 94 3.38 -2.44 -1.34
CA GLU A 94 4.02 -2.19 -0.05
C GLU A 94 3.83 -0.73 0.38
N VAL A 95 3.87 0.21 -0.57
CA VAL A 95 3.53 1.63 -0.32
C VAL A 95 2.12 1.74 0.23
N GLU A 96 1.13 1.07 -0.37
CA GLU A 96 -0.26 1.07 0.07
C GLU A 96 -0.43 0.55 1.50
N LYS A 97 0.37 -0.45 1.91
CA LYS A 97 0.30 -1.05 3.26
C LYS A 97 0.97 -0.24 4.37
N VAL A 98 1.87 0.69 4.00
CA VAL A 98 2.76 1.38 4.96
C VAL A 98 2.51 2.87 5.01
N CYS A 99 2.26 3.50 3.85
CA CYS A 99 2.21 4.94 3.74
C CYS A 99 0.80 5.48 4.01
N SER A 100 0.72 6.62 4.69
CA SER A 100 -0.52 7.39 4.84
C SER A 100 -0.78 8.31 3.65
N HIS A 101 0.29 8.81 3.03
CA HIS A 101 0.25 9.75 1.91
C HIS A 101 1.14 9.25 0.78
N VAL A 102 0.81 9.66 -0.43
CA VAL A 102 1.57 9.34 -1.64
C VAL A 102 1.74 10.58 -2.51
N LEU A 103 2.92 10.68 -3.10
CA LEU A 103 3.27 11.66 -4.11
C LEU A 103 3.66 10.90 -5.39
N VAL A 104 2.92 11.11 -6.48
CA VAL A 104 3.23 10.51 -7.78
C VAL A 104 3.92 11.53 -8.66
N LEU A 105 5.13 11.18 -9.10
CA LEU A 105 5.97 12.02 -9.96
C LEU A 105 6.15 11.36 -11.34
N ARG A 106 6.07 12.17 -12.41
CA ARG A 106 6.40 11.76 -13.78
C ARG A 106 7.12 12.89 -14.49
N PHE A 107 8.31 12.62 -15.00
CA PHE A 107 9.14 13.61 -15.71
C PHE A 107 9.35 14.94 -14.94
N GLY A 108 9.41 14.86 -13.59
CA GLY A 108 9.58 16.04 -12.72
C GLY A 108 8.28 16.78 -12.39
N GLU A 109 7.14 16.35 -12.91
CA GLU A 109 5.82 16.92 -12.61
C GLU A 109 5.08 16.09 -11.58
N ILE A 110 4.33 16.76 -10.69
CA ILE A 110 3.48 16.11 -9.69
C ILE A 110 2.15 15.75 -10.36
N LEU A 111 1.89 14.46 -10.55
CA LEU A 111 0.61 13.97 -11.07
C LEU A 111 -0.45 13.82 -9.96
N TYR A 112 -0.01 13.47 -8.74
CA TYR A 112 -0.88 13.33 -7.57
C TYR A 112 -0.11 13.64 -6.30
N SER A 113 -0.77 14.28 -5.34
CA SER A 113 -0.29 14.50 -3.98
C SER A 113 -1.46 14.43 -3.02
N GLY A 114 -1.45 13.48 -2.07
CA GLY A 114 -2.55 13.31 -1.13
C GLY A 114 -2.44 12.02 -0.33
N THR A 115 -3.53 11.65 0.34
CA THR A 115 -3.58 10.38 1.09
C THR A 115 -3.65 9.19 0.15
N VAL A 116 -3.13 8.03 0.59
CA VAL A 116 -3.27 6.75 -0.12
C VAL A 116 -4.76 6.41 -0.28
N ASP A 117 -5.54 6.56 0.79
CA ASP A 117 -7.00 6.38 0.72
C ASP A 117 -7.67 7.33 -0.27
N GLY A 118 -7.24 8.59 -0.37
CA GLY A 118 -7.77 9.54 -1.35
C GLY A 118 -7.48 9.13 -2.79
N MET A 119 -6.35 8.47 -3.03
CA MET A 119 -5.99 7.94 -4.35
C MET A 119 -6.75 6.66 -4.68
N THR A 120 -6.86 5.72 -3.72
CA THR A 120 -7.49 4.41 -3.93
C THR A 120 -9.02 4.41 -3.76
N ASN A 121 -9.57 5.38 -3.03
CA ASN A 121 -11.02 5.54 -2.85
C ASN A 121 -11.71 6.34 -3.97
N GLN A 122 -11.03 6.70 -5.04
CA GLN A 122 -11.72 7.10 -6.25
C GLN A 122 -12.53 5.88 -6.71
N MET A 123 -13.81 5.96 -6.39
CA MET A 123 -14.90 5.04 -6.66
C MET A 123 -14.47 3.66 -7.16
N GLY A 124 -14.39 2.71 -6.21
CA GLY A 124 -14.21 1.31 -6.53
C GLY A 124 -15.34 0.81 -7.43
N PHE A 125 -15.28 -0.43 -7.79
CA PHE A 125 -16.29 -1.09 -8.61
C PHE A 125 -16.88 -2.29 -7.87
N PHE A 126 -18.05 -2.73 -8.29
CA PHE A 126 -18.64 -3.96 -7.81
C PHE A 126 -18.45 -5.07 -8.83
N GLU A 127 -17.98 -6.22 -8.36
CA GLU A 127 -18.09 -7.49 -9.08
C GLU A 127 -19.38 -8.18 -8.64
N LEU A 128 -20.26 -8.41 -9.56
CA LEU A 128 -21.59 -9.00 -9.34
C LEU A 128 -21.76 -10.26 -10.20
N LYS A 129 -22.53 -11.21 -9.70
CA LYS A 129 -23.01 -12.34 -10.48
C LYS A 129 -24.40 -12.72 -10.02
N ALA A 130 -25.26 -13.05 -10.97
CA ALA A 130 -26.57 -13.62 -10.74
C ALA A 130 -26.75 -14.86 -11.62
N GLU A 131 -27.84 -15.60 -11.43
CA GLU A 131 -28.19 -16.72 -12.30
C GLU A 131 -28.39 -16.25 -13.75
N ASN A 132 -28.98 -15.06 -13.93
CA ASN A 132 -29.15 -14.42 -15.23
C ASN A 132 -28.41 -13.07 -15.25
N ASN A 133 -27.18 -13.06 -15.79
CA ASN A 133 -26.37 -11.85 -15.89
C ASN A 133 -26.95 -10.83 -16.88
N THR A 134 -27.73 -11.25 -17.90
CA THR A 134 -28.37 -10.31 -18.83
C THR A 134 -29.41 -9.45 -18.11
N ALA A 135 -30.28 -10.07 -17.32
CA ALA A 135 -31.26 -9.35 -16.50
C ALA A 135 -30.57 -8.48 -15.44
N LEU A 136 -29.45 -8.94 -14.85
CA LEU A 136 -28.63 -8.17 -13.93
C LEU A 136 -28.12 -6.89 -14.59
N ILE A 137 -27.55 -6.98 -15.79
CA ILE A 137 -27.01 -5.86 -16.56
C ILE A 137 -28.09 -4.82 -16.87
N GLU A 138 -29.26 -5.26 -17.34
CA GLU A 138 -30.38 -4.37 -17.63
C GLU A 138 -30.85 -3.64 -16.37
N THR A 139 -30.94 -4.34 -15.25
CA THR A 139 -31.33 -3.74 -13.97
C THR A 139 -30.30 -2.73 -13.48
N LEU A 140 -29.00 -3.03 -13.62
CA LEU A 140 -27.91 -2.12 -13.24
C LEU A 140 -27.90 -0.83 -14.07
N LYS A 141 -28.15 -0.91 -15.39
CA LYS A 141 -28.22 0.26 -16.27
C LYS A 141 -29.32 1.23 -15.86
N ASN A 142 -30.36 0.74 -15.20
CA ASN A 142 -31.46 1.57 -14.66
C ASN A 142 -31.19 2.10 -13.24
N HIS A 143 -30.03 1.80 -12.64
CA HIS A 143 -29.70 2.31 -11.32
C HIS A 143 -29.36 3.82 -11.38
N PRO A 144 -29.87 4.67 -10.45
CA PRO A 144 -29.68 6.13 -10.50
C PRO A 144 -28.23 6.58 -10.56
N ASN A 145 -27.34 5.84 -9.92
CA ASN A 145 -25.90 6.12 -9.86
C ASN A 145 -25.08 5.35 -10.90
N PHE A 146 -25.73 4.70 -11.88
CA PHE A 146 -25.00 3.95 -12.91
C PHE A 146 -24.04 4.84 -13.69
N GLU A 147 -22.84 4.34 -13.93
CA GLU A 147 -21.81 4.99 -14.75
C GLU A 147 -21.37 4.10 -15.91
N LYS A 148 -20.78 2.95 -15.59
CA LYS A 148 -20.20 2.05 -16.59
C LYS A 148 -20.37 0.61 -16.17
N ILE A 149 -20.48 -0.29 -17.15
CA ILE A 149 -20.57 -1.72 -16.96
C ILE A 149 -19.67 -2.45 -17.96
N SER A 150 -19.08 -3.54 -17.52
CA SER A 150 -18.32 -4.48 -18.35
C SER A 150 -18.51 -5.90 -17.81
N GLU A 151 -18.13 -6.90 -18.61
CA GLU A 151 -18.12 -8.30 -18.20
C GLU A 151 -16.71 -8.85 -18.28
N ALA A 152 -16.28 -9.57 -17.26
CA ALA A 152 -15.02 -10.29 -17.22
C ALA A 152 -15.18 -11.58 -16.41
N GLU A 153 -14.63 -12.68 -16.91
CA GLU A 153 -14.62 -13.99 -16.22
C GLU A 153 -16.00 -14.45 -15.73
N GLY A 154 -17.06 -14.15 -16.50
CA GLY A 154 -18.44 -14.52 -16.15
C GLY A 154 -19.04 -13.71 -15.00
N LYS A 155 -18.42 -12.61 -14.62
CA LYS A 155 -18.91 -11.64 -13.66
C LYS A 155 -19.23 -10.31 -14.34
N VAL A 156 -20.16 -9.60 -13.78
CA VAL A 156 -20.54 -8.24 -14.18
C VAL A 156 -19.78 -7.25 -13.30
N ILE A 157 -18.99 -6.39 -13.93
CA ILE A 157 -18.24 -5.31 -13.28
C ILE A 157 -19.02 -4.02 -13.51
N VAL A 158 -19.41 -3.34 -12.42
CA VAL A 158 -20.16 -2.08 -12.50
C VAL A 158 -19.47 -0.97 -11.73
N HIS A 159 -19.36 0.20 -12.36
CA HIS A 159 -18.95 1.45 -11.75
C HIS A 159 -20.14 2.35 -11.52
N PHE A 160 -20.14 3.09 -10.42
CA PHE A 160 -21.17 4.05 -10.06
C PHE A 160 -20.58 5.47 -9.95
N LYS A 161 -21.38 6.48 -10.30
CA LYS A 161 -20.99 7.90 -10.21
C LYS A 161 -20.74 8.39 -8.79
N ASN A 162 -21.41 7.76 -7.82
CA ASN A 162 -21.29 8.09 -6.40
C ASN A 162 -21.07 6.81 -5.59
N LYS A 163 -20.57 6.95 -4.37
CA LYS A 163 -20.39 5.83 -3.45
C LYS A 163 -21.73 5.13 -3.21
N VAL A 164 -21.77 3.85 -3.49
CA VAL A 164 -22.90 2.95 -3.26
C VAL A 164 -22.53 1.97 -2.15
N ASP A 165 -23.41 1.78 -1.19
CA ASP A 165 -23.25 0.77 -0.16
C ASP A 165 -23.64 -0.61 -0.70
N ALA A 166 -22.84 -1.64 -0.38
CA ALA A 166 -23.07 -3.01 -0.87
C ALA A 166 -24.42 -3.59 -0.40
N GLY A 167 -24.82 -3.29 0.83
CA GLY A 167 -26.12 -3.73 1.36
C GLY A 167 -27.29 -3.08 0.65
N GLN A 168 -27.17 -1.77 0.37
CA GLN A 168 -28.21 -1.03 -0.40
C GLN A 168 -28.28 -1.56 -1.84
N LEU A 169 -27.14 -1.84 -2.47
CA LEU A 169 -27.10 -2.41 -3.81
C LEU A 169 -27.75 -3.80 -3.84
N ASN A 170 -27.41 -4.67 -2.88
CA ASN A 170 -28.01 -5.99 -2.77
C ASN A 170 -29.55 -5.91 -2.59
N LYS A 171 -30.00 -5.02 -1.72
CA LYS A 171 -31.45 -4.79 -1.52
C LYS A 171 -32.11 -4.29 -2.80
N TYR A 172 -31.51 -3.32 -3.48
CA TYR A 172 -32.03 -2.80 -4.75
C TYR A 172 -32.19 -3.91 -5.81
N MET A 173 -31.18 -4.80 -5.95
CA MET A 173 -31.25 -5.93 -6.86
C MET A 173 -32.36 -6.91 -6.45
N PHE A 174 -32.46 -7.24 -5.18
CA PHE A 174 -33.48 -8.14 -4.66
C PHE A 174 -34.90 -7.59 -4.89
N ASP A 175 -35.11 -6.31 -4.64
CA ASP A 175 -36.41 -5.62 -4.87
C ASP A 175 -36.80 -5.60 -6.37
N LYS A 176 -35.82 -5.76 -7.27
CA LYS A 176 -36.00 -5.92 -8.72
C LYS A 176 -36.11 -7.39 -9.19
N GLY A 177 -36.16 -8.34 -8.25
CA GLY A 177 -36.26 -9.77 -8.54
C GLY A 177 -34.93 -10.42 -8.94
N ILE A 178 -33.79 -9.74 -8.75
CA ILE A 178 -32.46 -10.27 -9.03
C ILE A 178 -31.82 -10.76 -7.74
N VAL A 179 -31.57 -12.07 -7.64
CA VAL A 179 -30.80 -12.66 -6.53
C VAL A 179 -29.33 -12.73 -6.93
N LEU A 180 -28.49 -12.00 -6.19
CA LEU A 180 -27.05 -12.03 -6.40
C LEU A 180 -26.45 -13.25 -5.70
N ASN A 181 -25.67 -14.03 -6.42
CA ASN A 181 -24.86 -15.13 -5.88
C ASN A 181 -23.38 -14.74 -5.69
N HIS A 182 -23.01 -13.53 -6.14
CA HIS A 182 -21.70 -12.90 -5.91
C HIS A 182 -21.89 -11.38 -5.86
N LEU A 183 -21.41 -10.76 -4.80
CA LEU A 183 -21.35 -9.30 -4.63
C LEU A 183 -20.09 -8.96 -3.86
N VAL A 184 -19.12 -8.35 -4.53
CA VAL A 184 -17.87 -7.91 -3.95
C VAL A 184 -17.63 -6.45 -4.34
N ASN A 185 -17.43 -5.61 -3.35
CA ASN A 185 -16.96 -4.23 -3.56
C ASN A 185 -15.44 -4.25 -3.63
N LYS A 186 -14.88 -3.92 -4.78
CA LYS A 186 -13.43 -3.80 -5.00
C LYS A 186 -13.02 -2.33 -5.07
N LYS A 187 -11.99 -2.01 -4.33
CA LYS A 187 -11.26 -0.75 -4.51
C LYS A 187 -10.23 -0.95 -5.60
N LEU A 188 -9.95 0.10 -6.35
CA LEU A 188 -8.77 0.10 -7.23
C LEU A 188 -7.52 0.10 -6.35
N SER A 189 -6.57 -0.76 -6.66
CA SER A 189 -5.26 -0.76 -6.00
C SER A 189 -4.49 0.52 -6.32
N LEU A 190 -3.51 0.84 -5.48
CA LEU A 190 -2.60 1.95 -5.75
C LEU A 190 -1.89 1.79 -7.11
N GLU A 191 -1.58 0.54 -7.49
CA GLU A 191 -0.96 0.20 -8.77
C GLU A 191 -1.88 0.51 -9.96
N GLU A 192 -3.16 0.10 -9.89
CA GLU A 192 -4.14 0.40 -10.95
C GLU A 192 -4.35 1.90 -11.13
N GLN A 193 -4.41 2.66 -10.03
CA GLN A 193 -4.52 4.11 -10.06
C GLN A 193 -3.25 4.77 -10.62
N PHE A 194 -2.07 4.29 -10.22
CA PHE A 194 -0.80 4.77 -10.74
C PHE A 194 -0.71 4.57 -12.27
N LEU A 195 -1.06 3.37 -12.75
CA LEU A 195 -1.08 3.09 -14.20
C LEU A 195 -2.08 3.96 -14.95
N ALA A 196 -3.26 4.21 -14.38
CA ALA A 196 -4.26 5.11 -14.99
C ALA A 196 -3.74 6.55 -15.11
N LEU A 197 -3.00 7.06 -14.11
CA LEU A 197 -2.41 8.40 -14.12
C LEU A 197 -1.21 8.51 -15.08
N THR A 198 -0.45 7.43 -15.25
CA THR A 198 0.80 7.46 -16.01
C THR A 198 0.66 7.07 -17.48
N ASN A 199 -0.45 6.43 -17.89
CA ASN A 199 -0.72 6.00 -19.27
C ASN A 199 -1.49 7.06 -20.09
N ASN A 200 -1.80 8.21 -19.50
CA ASN A 200 -2.33 9.38 -20.20
C ASN A 200 -1.13 10.35 -20.54
#